data_b1393a71a4e699a1ee256e372e79402b
#
_entry.id   b1393a71a4e699a1ee256e372e79402b
#
_cell.length_a   1.000
_cell.length_b   1.000
_cell.length_c   1.000
_cell.angle_alpha   90.00
_cell.angle_beta   90.00
_cell.angle_gamma   90.00
#
_symmetry.space_group_name_H-M   'P 1'
#
loop_
_entity.id
_entity.type
_entity.pdbx_description
1 polymer ?
#
loop_
_entity_poly.entity_id
_entity_poly.type
_entity_poly.pdbx_seq_one_letter_code
_entity_poly.pdbx_strand_id
1 'polypeptide(L)'
;GLLTAILDGWNFEEVVDIASEMGFKCLEVACWPAGKAERRYAGVSHIDAERVCEDDAYAAYVKELVASHGLEISSLAFYPNVLDANEEKANAAIEHLKALIKASAKLGVGMVTTFIGKDQYKTLEENIELFKVVWPGLIALAEECGVKVAIENCPMLFGRDQWPGGQ
;
A
#
# COMPACT_ATOMS: atom_id res chain seq x y z
N GLY A 1 -0.69 -11.49 -12.23
CA GLY A 1 -1.45 -10.76 -11.21
C GLY A 1 -2.01 -9.45 -11.71
N LEU A 2 -2.86 -8.85 -10.91
CA LEU A 2 -3.48 -7.56 -11.19
C LEU A 2 -3.28 -6.63 -9.99
N LEU A 3 -2.77 -5.41 -10.23
CA LEU A 3 -2.82 -4.33 -9.23
C LEU A 3 -4.21 -3.68 -9.28
N THR A 4 -4.96 -3.78 -8.19
CA THR A 4 -6.38 -3.39 -8.18
C THR A 4 -6.62 -1.87 -8.18
N ALA A 5 -5.60 -1.06 -7.91
CA ALA A 5 -5.71 0.41 -7.94
C ALA A 5 -6.21 0.99 -9.27
N ILE A 6 -6.11 0.24 -10.37
CA ILE A 6 -6.64 0.67 -11.67
C ILE A 6 -8.17 0.58 -11.78
N LEU A 7 -8.82 -0.10 -10.83
CA LEU A 7 -10.27 -0.31 -10.77
C LEU A 7 -10.92 0.65 -9.74
N ASP A 8 -10.58 1.93 -9.82
CA ASP A 8 -11.16 2.98 -8.97
C ASP A 8 -12.69 3.03 -9.14
N GLY A 9 -13.40 3.14 -8.01
CA GLY A 9 -14.87 3.16 -7.97
C GLY A 9 -15.55 1.78 -7.94
N TRP A 10 -14.79 0.69 -8.04
CA TRP A 10 -15.30 -0.67 -7.87
C TRP A 10 -15.20 -1.09 -6.40
N ASN A 11 -16.14 -1.91 -5.93
CA ASN A 11 -15.99 -2.56 -4.63
C ASN A 11 -15.11 -3.82 -4.75
N PHE A 12 -14.71 -4.39 -3.61
CA PHE A 12 -13.76 -5.50 -3.63
C PHE A 12 -14.34 -6.78 -4.24
N GLU A 13 -15.63 -7.03 -4.08
CA GLU A 13 -16.34 -8.15 -4.69
C GLU A 13 -16.29 -8.06 -6.22
N GLU A 14 -16.63 -6.90 -6.78
CA GLU A 14 -16.58 -6.65 -8.22
C GLU A 14 -15.16 -6.83 -8.78
N VAL A 15 -14.14 -6.40 -8.02
CA VAL A 15 -12.72 -6.58 -8.39
C VAL A 15 -12.34 -8.06 -8.42
N VAL A 16 -12.76 -8.84 -7.43
CA VAL A 16 -12.48 -10.27 -7.34
C VAL A 16 -13.19 -11.03 -8.47
N ASP A 17 -14.46 -10.70 -8.73
CA ASP A 17 -15.26 -11.31 -9.80
C ASP A 17 -14.57 -11.11 -11.16
N ILE A 18 -14.31 -9.87 -11.55
CA ILE A 18 -13.73 -9.58 -12.87
C ILE A 18 -12.32 -10.15 -13.02
N ALA A 19 -11.50 -10.12 -11.95
CA ALA A 19 -10.16 -10.68 -12.00
C ALA A 19 -10.18 -12.20 -12.21
N SER A 20 -11.11 -12.89 -11.55
CA SER A 20 -11.33 -14.34 -11.75
C SER A 20 -11.82 -14.65 -13.15
N GLU A 21 -12.81 -13.91 -13.66
CA GLU A 21 -13.33 -14.07 -15.03
C GLU A 21 -12.24 -13.86 -16.09
N MET A 22 -11.35 -12.89 -15.88
CA MET A 22 -10.21 -12.63 -16.77
C MET A 22 -9.08 -13.66 -16.63
N GLY A 23 -9.18 -14.61 -15.72
CA GLY A 23 -8.21 -15.68 -15.52
C GLY A 23 -6.93 -15.29 -14.76
N PHE A 24 -6.93 -14.17 -14.05
CA PHE A 24 -5.85 -13.83 -13.11
C PHE A 24 -5.77 -14.91 -12.01
N LYS A 25 -4.59 -15.01 -11.38
CA LYS A 25 -4.35 -15.97 -10.28
C LYS A 25 -4.03 -15.27 -8.98
N CYS A 26 -3.57 -14.03 -9.02
CA CYS A 26 -3.30 -13.25 -7.82
C CYS A 26 -3.60 -11.77 -8.02
N LEU A 27 -3.83 -11.11 -6.89
CA LEU A 27 -4.10 -9.68 -6.80
C LEU A 27 -3.03 -9.01 -5.93
N GLU A 28 -2.56 -7.87 -6.37
CA GLU A 28 -1.96 -6.86 -5.52
C GLU A 28 -3.06 -5.88 -5.15
N VAL A 29 -3.50 -5.90 -3.90
CA VAL A 29 -4.73 -5.20 -3.50
C VAL A 29 -4.41 -3.81 -2.99
N ALA A 30 -5.04 -2.80 -3.59
CA ALA A 30 -4.97 -1.41 -3.17
C ALA A 30 -5.65 -1.20 -1.81
N CYS A 31 -4.92 -0.63 -0.85
CA CYS A 31 -5.33 -0.46 0.54
C CYS A 31 -4.97 0.95 1.05
N TRP A 32 -5.37 2.01 0.33
CA TRP A 32 -5.23 3.37 0.84
C TRP A 32 -6.16 3.62 2.03
N PRO A 33 -5.92 4.64 2.86
CA PRO A 33 -6.89 5.07 3.86
C PRO A 33 -8.24 5.30 3.21
N ALA A 34 -9.32 4.87 3.88
CA ALA A 34 -10.68 5.06 3.39
C ALA A 34 -10.96 6.56 3.20
N GLY A 35 -11.44 6.94 2.02
CA GLY A 35 -11.71 8.33 1.69
C GLY A 35 -11.78 8.60 0.20
N LYS A 36 -11.85 9.89 -0.17
CA LYS A 36 -11.86 10.29 -1.55
C LYS A 36 -10.43 10.30 -2.11
N ALA A 37 -10.21 9.61 -3.21
CA ALA A 37 -8.96 9.64 -3.94
C ALA A 37 -8.56 11.07 -4.34
N GLU A 38 -7.35 11.49 -3.96
CA GLU A 38 -6.82 12.79 -4.37
C GLU A 38 -6.35 12.80 -5.83
N ARG A 39 -6.00 11.64 -6.36
CA ARG A 39 -5.51 11.44 -7.73
C ARG A 39 -5.98 10.11 -8.28
N ARG A 40 -5.99 9.97 -9.61
CA ARG A 40 -6.21 8.70 -10.29
C ARG A 40 -5.20 7.66 -9.76
N TYR A 41 -5.68 6.51 -9.34
CA TYR A 41 -4.95 5.39 -8.74
C TYR A 41 -4.41 5.62 -7.31
N ALA A 42 -4.48 6.82 -6.75
CA ALA A 42 -4.11 7.09 -5.37
C ALA A 42 -5.37 7.37 -4.55
N GLY A 43 -5.51 6.66 -3.43
CA GLY A 43 -6.70 6.73 -2.57
C GLY A 43 -7.72 5.63 -2.85
N VAL A 44 -7.42 4.68 -3.74
CA VAL A 44 -8.25 3.49 -3.94
C VAL A 44 -8.06 2.54 -2.76
N SER A 45 -9.15 2.13 -2.13
CA SER A 45 -9.14 1.18 -1.03
C SER A 45 -10.16 0.08 -1.30
N HIS A 46 -9.65 -1.11 -1.63
CA HIS A 46 -10.48 -2.30 -1.79
C HIS A 46 -10.54 -3.15 -0.53
N ILE A 47 -9.50 -3.07 0.30
CA ILE A 47 -9.45 -3.67 1.64
C ILE A 47 -9.10 -2.57 2.64
N ASP A 48 -9.92 -2.42 3.68
CA ASP A 48 -9.68 -1.54 4.81
C ASP A 48 -8.72 -2.23 5.79
N ALA A 49 -7.48 -1.74 5.83
CA ALA A 49 -6.42 -2.32 6.64
C ALA A 49 -6.69 -2.19 8.15
N GLU A 50 -7.26 -1.07 8.58
CA GLU A 50 -7.59 -0.84 10.00
C GLU A 50 -8.70 -1.79 10.42
N ARG A 51 -9.75 -1.90 9.61
CA ARG A 51 -10.84 -2.84 9.87
C ARG A 51 -10.36 -4.29 9.88
N VAL A 52 -9.45 -4.69 8.99
CA VAL A 52 -8.85 -6.03 9.04
C VAL A 52 -8.20 -6.28 10.41
N CYS A 53 -7.49 -5.31 10.96
CA CYS A 53 -6.84 -5.45 12.27
C CYS A 53 -7.85 -5.64 13.42
N GLU A 54 -8.98 -4.96 13.38
CA GLU A 54 -9.95 -4.85 14.48
C GLU A 54 -11.09 -5.88 14.39
N ASP A 55 -11.47 -6.29 13.17
CA ASP A 55 -12.64 -7.13 12.89
C ASP A 55 -12.22 -8.49 12.31
N ASP A 56 -12.26 -9.54 13.14
CA ASP A 56 -11.93 -10.90 12.71
C ASP A 56 -12.90 -11.45 11.67
N ALA A 57 -14.16 -11.05 11.73
CA ALA A 57 -15.17 -11.49 10.77
C ALA A 57 -14.90 -10.88 9.38
N TYR A 58 -14.50 -9.61 9.34
CA TYR A 58 -14.09 -8.97 8.09
C TYR A 58 -12.82 -9.59 7.51
N ALA A 59 -11.83 -9.87 8.34
CA ALA A 59 -10.61 -10.56 7.90
C ALA A 59 -10.91 -11.97 7.33
N ALA A 60 -11.80 -12.72 7.97
CA ALA A 60 -12.25 -14.02 7.47
C ALA A 60 -13.01 -13.89 6.15
N TYR A 61 -13.90 -12.93 6.04
CA TYR A 61 -14.65 -12.62 4.81
C TYR A 61 -13.72 -12.32 3.63
N VAL A 62 -12.71 -11.46 3.80
CA VAL A 62 -11.73 -11.13 2.75
C VAL A 62 -11.03 -12.40 2.25
N LYS A 63 -10.57 -13.25 3.17
CA LYS A 63 -9.88 -14.52 2.82
C LYS A 63 -10.79 -15.46 2.04
N GLU A 64 -12.03 -15.64 2.51
CA GLU A 64 -13.00 -16.55 1.89
C GLU A 64 -13.42 -16.06 0.50
N LEU A 65 -13.66 -14.76 0.35
CA LEU A 65 -14.02 -14.16 -0.93
C LEU A 65 -12.97 -14.44 -1.99
N VAL A 66 -11.72 -14.16 -1.71
CA VAL A 66 -10.61 -14.37 -2.66
C VAL A 66 -10.40 -15.85 -2.96
N ALA A 67 -10.42 -16.71 -1.94
CA ALA A 67 -10.23 -18.14 -2.09
C ALA A 67 -11.36 -18.82 -2.88
N SER A 68 -12.61 -18.41 -2.66
CA SER A 68 -13.78 -18.96 -3.38
C SER A 68 -13.75 -18.67 -4.89
N HIS A 69 -13.01 -17.66 -5.32
CA HIS A 69 -12.79 -17.31 -6.73
C HIS A 69 -11.49 -17.89 -7.31
N GLY A 70 -10.79 -18.75 -6.55
CA GLY A 70 -9.53 -19.35 -6.98
C GLY A 70 -8.38 -18.35 -7.17
N LEU A 71 -8.45 -17.23 -6.45
CA LEU A 71 -7.44 -16.18 -6.43
C LEU A 71 -6.61 -16.24 -5.15
N GLU A 72 -5.46 -15.57 -5.18
CA GLU A 72 -4.60 -15.31 -4.02
C GLU A 72 -4.29 -13.81 -3.93
N ILE A 73 -4.04 -13.30 -2.73
CA ILE A 73 -3.50 -11.96 -2.54
C ILE A 73 -1.97 -12.08 -2.50
N SER A 74 -1.29 -11.50 -3.49
CA SER A 74 0.18 -11.49 -3.55
C SER A 74 0.80 -10.46 -2.61
N SER A 75 0.14 -9.32 -2.45
CA SER A 75 0.57 -8.22 -1.57
C SER A 75 -0.57 -7.27 -1.28
N LEU A 76 -0.47 -6.55 -0.17
CA LEU A 76 -1.28 -5.37 0.10
C LEU A 76 -0.48 -4.13 -0.32
N ALA A 77 -1.09 -3.28 -1.14
CA ALA A 77 -0.44 -2.15 -1.78
C ALA A 77 -0.86 -0.81 -1.16
N PHE A 78 0.12 -0.03 -0.75
CA PHE A 78 -0.05 1.36 -0.34
C PHE A 78 1.21 2.13 -0.70
N TYR A 79 1.10 3.11 -1.59
CA TYR A 79 2.23 3.85 -2.15
C TYR A 79 2.25 5.31 -1.67
N PRO A 80 2.50 5.55 -0.37
CA PRO A 80 2.56 6.86 0.22
C PRO A 80 3.94 7.50 0.07
N ASN A 81 4.05 8.74 0.53
CA ASN A 81 5.32 9.38 0.82
C ASN A 81 5.56 9.45 2.34
N VAL A 82 6.18 8.42 2.91
CA VAL A 82 6.52 8.38 4.35
C VAL A 82 7.65 9.33 4.75
N LEU A 83 8.31 9.96 3.78
CA LEU A 83 9.35 10.97 3.97
C LEU A 83 8.89 12.36 3.48
N ASP A 84 7.58 12.61 3.44
CA ASP A 84 7.03 13.90 2.99
C ASP A 84 7.54 15.06 3.87
N ALA A 85 7.81 16.21 3.22
CA ALA A 85 8.21 17.42 3.92
C ALA A 85 7.13 17.93 4.89
N ASN A 86 5.88 17.58 4.65
CA ASN A 86 4.78 17.82 5.59
C ASN A 86 4.74 16.68 6.62
N GLU A 87 5.16 16.98 7.86
CA GLU A 87 5.23 16.01 8.95
C GLU A 87 3.88 15.32 9.26
N GLU A 88 2.76 16.04 9.16
CA GLU A 88 1.44 15.47 9.40
C GLU A 88 1.11 14.41 8.36
N LYS A 89 1.38 14.69 7.08
CA LYS A 89 1.20 13.72 5.98
C LYS A 89 2.14 12.52 6.14
N ALA A 90 3.40 12.77 6.45
CA ALA A 90 4.38 11.71 6.67
C ALA A 90 3.97 10.79 7.82
N ASN A 91 3.56 11.35 8.96
CA ASN A 91 3.11 10.59 10.13
C ASN A 91 1.84 9.79 9.83
N ALA A 92 0.84 10.37 9.17
CA ALA A 92 -0.36 9.65 8.76
C ALA A 92 -0.03 8.48 7.83
N ALA A 93 0.88 8.68 6.87
CA ALA A 93 1.35 7.62 5.98
C ALA A 93 2.09 6.50 6.72
N ILE A 94 2.93 6.85 7.70
CA ILE A 94 3.66 5.89 8.53
C ILE A 94 2.68 5.04 9.36
N GLU A 95 1.69 5.66 10.02
CA GLU A 95 0.73 4.94 10.85
C GLU A 95 -0.15 4.01 10.00
N HIS A 96 -0.61 4.46 8.83
CA HIS A 96 -1.37 3.58 7.94
C HIS A 96 -0.51 2.42 7.38
N LEU A 97 0.76 2.65 7.05
CA LEU A 97 1.67 1.57 6.62
C LEU A 97 1.90 0.54 7.76
N LYS A 98 1.96 0.98 9.02
CA LYS A 98 2.00 0.07 10.17
C LYS A 98 0.72 -0.77 10.29
N ALA A 99 -0.45 -0.17 10.10
CA ALA A 99 -1.71 -0.89 10.07
C ALA A 99 -1.74 -1.91 8.92
N LEU A 100 -1.24 -1.52 7.74
CA LEU A 100 -1.15 -2.41 6.57
C LEU A 100 -0.24 -3.62 6.82
N ILE A 101 0.91 -3.44 7.47
CA ILE A 101 1.81 -4.53 7.85
C ILE A 101 1.09 -5.54 8.77
N LYS A 102 0.39 -5.04 9.79
CA LYS A 102 -0.39 -5.89 10.71
C LYS A 102 -1.55 -6.61 9.99
N ALA A 103 -2.26 -5.90 9.13
CA ALA A 103 -3.35 -6.46 8.31
C ALA A 103 -2.82 -7.56 7.37
N SER A 104 -1.67 -7.35 6.74
CA SER A 104 -1.01 -8.35 5.89
C SER A 104 -0.70 -9.64 6.67
N ALA A 105 -0.15 -9.52 7.88
CA ALA A 105 0.09 -10.67 8.76
C ALA A 105 -1.22 -11.40 9.11
N LYS A 106 -2.26 -10.66 9.52
CA LYS A 106 -3.56 -11.22 9.90
C LYS A 106 -4.28 -11.92 8.75
N LEU A 107 -4.15 -11.40 7.53
CA LEU A 107 -4.67 -12.04 6.33
C LEU A 107 -3.83 -13.24 5.87
N GLY A 108 -2.61 -13.39 6.35
CA GLY A 108 -1.68 -14.42 5.90
C GLY A 108 -1.05 -14.14 4.53
N VAL A 109 -1.06 -12.86 4.09
CA VAL A 109 -0.51 -12.44 2.80
C VAL A 109 1.02 -12.41 2.81
N GLY A 110 1.62 -11.95 3.93
CA GLY A 110 3.07 -11.97 4.15
C GLY A 110 3.87 -10.95 3.34
N MET A 111 3.23 -10.03 2.62
CA MET A 111 3.92 -8.98 1.86
C MET A 111 3.09 -7.69 1.76
N VAL A 112 3.76 -6.56 1.92
CA VAL A 112 3.24 -5.23 1.56
C VAL A 112 4.14 -4.61 0.50
N THR A 113 3.53 -3.85 -0.42
CA THR A 113 4.22 -3.11 -1.48
C THR A 113 4.05 -1.61 -1.25
N THR A 114 5.13 -0.85 -1.36
CA THR A 114 5.15 0.56 -1.01
C THR A 114 6.28 1.33 -1.70
N PHE A 115 6.33 2.66 -1.51
CA PHE A 115 7.46 3.51 -1.88
C PHE A 115 8.37 3.78 -0.67
N ILE A 116 9.67 4.04 -0.92
CA ILE A 116 10.58 4.54 0.12
C ILE A 116 10.17 5.93 0.62
N GLY A 117 9.67 6.77 -0.27
CA GLY A 117 9.41 8.17 0.01
C GLY A 117 10.59 9.10 -0.26
N LYS A 118 10.32 10.40 -0.30
CA LYS A 118 11.31 11.45 -0.50
C LYS A 118 10.78 12.80 -0.05
N ASP A 119 11.58 13.56 0.67
CA ASP A 119 11.39 14.99 0.83
C ASP A 119 11.99 15.71 -0.39
N GLN A 120 11.13 16.32 -1.22
CA GLN A 120 11.52 16.96 -2.47
C GLN A 120 12.38 18.21 -2.27
N TYR A 121 12.44 18.77 -1.07
CA TYR A 121 13.22 19.96 -0.74
C TYR A 121 14.62 19.63 -0.21
N LYS A 122 14.93 18.34 -0.04
CA LYS A 122 16.21 17.84 0.47
C LYS A 122 17.06 17.22 -0.62
N THR A 123 18.37 17.24 -0.41
CA THR A 123 19.35 16.52 -1.24
C THR A 123 19.18 15.00 -1.06
N LEU A 124 19.84 14.22 -1.89
CA LEU A 124 19.84 12.75 -1.75
C LEU A 124 20.45 12.32 -0.42
N GLU A 125 21.55 12.94 -0.02
CA GLU A 125 22.25 12.65 1.24
C GLU A 125 21.34 12.94 2.45
N GLU A 126 20.65 14.07 2.46
CA GLU A 126 19.70 14.41 3.51
C GLU A 126 18.50 13.46 3.54
N ASN A 127 18.03 13.01 2.39
CA ASN A 127 16.97 12.00 2.31
C ASN A 127 17.43 10.63 2.82
N ILE A 128 18.70 10.26 2.61
CA ILE A 128 19.28 9.04 3.18
C ILE A 128 19.31 9.11 4.71
N GLU A 129 19.67 10.27 5.28
CA GLU A 129 19.63 10.43 6.75
C GLU A 129 18.19 10.35 7.28
N LEU A 130 17.22 10.94 6.59
CA LEU A 130 15.80 10.83 6.95
C LEU A 130 15.30 9.38 6.86
N PHE A 131 15.68 8.66 5.84
CA PHE A 131 15.40 7.22 5.69
C PHE A 131 15.91 6.41 6.90
N LYS A 132 17.14 6.66 7.34
CA LYS A 132 17.74 5.98 8.51
C LYS A 132 16.99 6.24 9.81
N VAL A 133 16.22 7.33 9.90
CA VAL A 133 15.40 7.66 11.08
C VAL A 133 14.04 6.96 11.00
N VAL A 134 13.37 7.00 9.85
CA VAL A 134 11.98 6.55 9.69
C VAL A 134 11.87 5.04 9.48
N TRP A 135 12.66 4.50 8.57
CA TRP A 135 12.49 3.12 8.10
C TRP A 135 12.83 2.01 9.10
N PRO A 136 13.82 2.15 10.01
CA PRO A 136 14.12 1.07 10.95
C PRO A 136 12.92 0.64 11.79
N GLY A 137 12.07 1.57 12.21
CA GLY A 137 10.86 1.24 12.97
C GLY A 137 9.80 0.47 12.16
N LEU A 138 9.66 0.80 10.88
CA LEU A 138 8.75 0.09 9.97
C LEU A 138 9.24 -1.33 9.66
N ILE A 139 10.55 -1.48 9.45
CA ILE A 139 11.14 -2.79 9.17
C ILE A 139 11.11 -3.69 10.41
N ALA A 140 11.41 -3.15 11.61
CA ALA A 140 11.30 -3.92 12.85
C ALA A 140 9.87 -4.47 13.05
N LEU A 141 8.84 -3.65 12.82
CA LEU A 141 7.44 -4.10 12.88
C LEU A 141 7.15 -5.18 11.83
N ALA A 142 7.65 -5.02 10.61
CA ALA A 142 7.45 -6.00 9.55
C ALA A 142 8.11 -7.35 9.91
N GLU A 143 9.32 -7.33 10.48
CA GLU A 143 10.01 -8.52 10.98
C GLU A 143 9.24 -9.20 12.11
N GLU A 144 8.75 -8.45 13.10
CA GLU A 144 7.90 -8.97 14.18
C GLU A 144 6.62 -9.64 13.65
N CYS A 145 6.03 -9.07 12.59
CA CYS A 145 4.83 -9.59 11.95
C CYS A 145 5.10 -10.72 10.93
N GLY A 146 6.35 -11.02 10.61
CA GLY A 146 6.72 -11.98 9.57
C GLY A 146 6.34 -11.52 8.16
N VAL A 147 6.25 -10.21 7.92
CA VAL A 147 5.83 -9.59 6.66
C VAL A 147 7.03 -9.01 5.93
N LYS A 148 7.11 -9.24 4.62
CA LYS A 148 8.11 -8.62 3.74
C LYS A 148 7.62 -7.25 3.28
N VAL A 149 8.52 -6.29 3.22
CA VAL A 149 8.27 -4.98 2.60
C VAL A 149 8.96 -4.95 1.25
N ALA A 150 8.17 -4.91 0.19
CA ALA A 150 8.67 -4.77 -1.17
C ALA A 150 8.58 -3.30 -1.61
N ILE A 151 9.71 -2.77 -2.06
CA ILE A 151 9.82 -1.37 -2.48
C ILE A 151 9.70 -1.27 -4.00
N GLU A 152 8.72 -0.51 -4.47
CA GLU A 152 8.67 -0.11 -5.87
C GLU A 152 9.69 1.01 -6.12
N ASN A 153 10.49 0.85 -7.17
CA ASN A 153 11.49 1.82 -7.56
C ASN A 153 10.83 3.02 -8.27
N CYS A 154 10.37 3.97 -7.47
CA CYS A 154 9.78 5.21 -7.95
C CYS A 154 10.71 6.40 -7.64
N PRO A 155 11.03 7.26 -8.62
CA PRO A 155 11.87 8.43 -8.39
C PRO A 155 11.19 9.50 -7.54
N MET A 156 9.90 9.36 -7.20
CA MET A 156 9.10 10.30 -6.41
C MET A 156 9.05 11.71 -7.03
N LEU A 157 8.98 11.79 -8.35
CA LEU A 157 8.92 13.03 -9.12
C LEU A 157 7.46 13.33 -9.48
N PHE A 158 6.69 13.86 -8.55
CA PHE A 158 5.25 14.08 -8.72
C PHE A 158 4.88 15.51 -9.16
N GLY A 159 5.83 16.46 -9.13
CA GLY A 159 5.63 17.83 -9.56
C GLY A 159 6.29 18.12 -10.91
N ARG A 160 5.74 19.11 -11.65
CA ARG A 160 6.33 19.56 -12.92
C ARG A 160 7.79 19.98 -12.76
N ASP A 161 8.09 20.65 -11.65
CA ASP A 161 9.42 21.20 -11.36
C ASP A 161 10.45 20.16 -10.98
N GLN A 162 9.99 18.93 -10.70
CA GLN A 162 10.82 17.81 -10.31
C GLN A 162 11.14 16.88 -11.48
N TRP A 163 10.52 17.08 -12.63
CA TRP A 163 10.75 16.25 -13.80
C TRP A 163 11.93 16.77 -14.62
N PRO A 164 12.99 15.97 -14.87
CA PRO A 164 14.10 16.39 -15.70
C PRO A 164 13.61 16.62 -17.15
N GLY A 165 13.41 17.83 -17.54
CA GLY A 165 12.91 18.19 -18.87
C GLY A 165 11.78 19.22 -18.87
N GLY A 166 11.29 19.64 -17.69
CA GLY A 166 10.42 20.82 -17.56
C GLY A 166 9.09 20.72 -18.31
N GLN A 167 8.52 19.52 -18.46
CA GLN A 167 7.25 19.32 -19.17
C GLN A 167 6.16 18.80 -18.27
#